data_0130142b02c37be9ce893a4cccae7039
#
_entry.id   0130142b02c37be9ce893a4cccae7039
#
_cell.length_a   1.000
_cell.length_b   1.000
_cell.length_c   1.000
_cell.angle_alpha   90.00
_cell.angle_beta   90.00
_cell.angle_gamma   90.00
#
_symmetry.space_group_name_H-M   'P 1'
#
loop_
_entity.id
_entity.type
_entity.pdbx_description
1 polymer ?
#
loop_
_entity_poly.entity_id
_entity_poly.type
_entity_poly.pdbx_seq_one_letter_code
_entity_poly.pdbx_strand_id
1 'polypeptide(L)'
;MPKFFIEAKQIQEDKITLFGEDVKHIANVLRKQIGDEINICNISTSENFLCQIEETNKEFIRCGIIKKLLSEAEPKTQITIFQGLPKAEKMELIIQKCTELGAKHFIPVQMERSIVKLDSKSENKKIERWNKIAETAAKQSGRDFIPKVENLINLQKLCNLIQKYDIVLLAYENEENTTLKAILKTVKNKENLKIGIIIGPEGGIDRKEVEKLVEAGAKTITLGKRILRTETVGLVMTSIIMYELE
;
A
#
# COMPACT_ATOMS: atom_id res chain seq x y z
N MET A 1 12.74 -7.29 12.30
CA MET A 1 12.73 -8.74 11.95
C MET A 1 11.61 -8.94 10.93
N PRO A 2 11.81 -9.66 9.83
CA PRO A 2 10.77 -9.88 8.83
C PRO A 2 9.53 -10.52 9.48
N LYS A 3 8.35 -10.16 9.01
CA LYS A 3 7.07 -10.69 9.50
C LYS A 3 6.50 -11.66 8.48
N PHE A 4 5.95 -12.78 8.92
CA PHE A 4 5.28 -13.77 8.06
C PHE A 4 3.78 -13.65 8.21
N PHE A 5 3.05 -13.78 7.10
CA PHE A 5 1.60 -13.68 7.09
C PHE A 5 0.97 -15.04 6.95
N ILE A 6 -0.06 -15.31 7.73
CA ILE A 6 -0.81 -16.56 7.73
C ILE A 6 -2.32 -16.31 7.67
N GLU A 7 -3.05 -17.32 7.23
CA GLU A 7 -4.51 -17.38 7.38
C GLU A 7 -4.88 -18.08 8.70
N ALA A 8 -6.06 -17.76 9.24
CA ALA A 8 -6.54 -18.33 10.51
C ALA A 8 -6.53 -19.87 10.55
N LYS A 9 -6.76 -20.54 9.42
CA LYS A 9 -6.71 -22.02 9.30
C LYS A 9 -5.34 -22.65 9.59
N GLN A 10 -4.27 -21.86 9.57
CA GLN A 10 -2.90 -22.30 9.86
C GLN A 10 -2.59 -22.27 11.35
N ILE A 11 -3.52 -21.75 12.17
CA ILE A 11 -3.43 -21.75 13.63
C ILE A 11 -4.23 -22.95 14.16
N GLN A 12 -3.58 -23.81 14.95
CA GLN A 12 -4.21 -24.92 15.66
C GLN A 12 -3.75 -24.88 17.11
N GLU A 13 -4.69 -24.57 18.00
CA GLU A 13 -4.41 -24.35 19.44
C GLU A 13 -3.31 -23.29 19.65
N ASP A 14 -2.15 -23.68 20.16
CA ASP A 14 -0.99 -22.83 20.42
C ASP A 14 0.11 -22.95 19.35
N LYS A 15 -0.19 -23.59 18.20
CA LYS A 15 0.78 -23.83 17.12
C LYS A 15 0.36 -23.18 15.81
N ILE A 16 1.36 -22.74 15.05
CA ILE A 16 1.20 -22.15 13.72
C ILE A 16 2.05 -22.96 12.74
N THR A 17 1.47 -23.31 11.58
CA THR A 17 2.19 -24.01 10.54
C THR A 17 2.31 -23.16 9.29
N LEU A 18 3.55 -22.89 8.86
CA LEU A 18 3.91 -22.16 7.65
C LEU A 18 4.18 -23.12 6.51
N PHE A 19 3.82 -22.74 5.28
CA PHE A 19 3.97 -23.55 4.06
C PHE A 19 4.55 -22.74 2.90
N GLY A 20 5.01 -23.46 1.86
CA GLY A 20 5.32 -22.87 0.56
C GLY A 20 6.56 -22.00 0.52
N GLU A 21 6.44 -20.78 0.00
CA GLU A 21 7.59 -19.88 -0.19
C GLU A 21 8.19 -19.39 1.13
N ASP A 22 7.36 -19.23 2.17
CA ASP A 22 7.83 -18.78 3.48
C ASP A 22 8.77 -19.82 4.12
N VAL A 23 8.54 -21.12 3.91
CA VAL A 23 9.45 -22.18 4.37
C VAL A 23 10.84 -22.01 3.74
N LYS A 24 10.90 -21.78 2.42
CA LYS A 24 12.17 -21.56 1.72
C LYS A 24 12.85 -20.26 2.17
N HIS A 25 12.08 -19.21 2.39
CA HIS A 25 12.61 -17.93 2.86
C HIS A 25 13.21 -18.05 4.27
N ILE A 26 12.50 -18.69 5.19
CA ILE A 26 12.96 -18.89 6.57
C ILE A 26 14.22 -19.75 6.59
N ALA A 27 14.20 -20.90 5.90
CA ALA A 27 15.30 -21.87 5.94
C ALA A 27 16.53 -21.40 5.16
N ASN A 28 16.35 -20.90 3.92
CA ASN A 28 17.47 -20.67 3.00
C ASN A 28 17.98 -19.20 3.02
N VAL A 29 17.08 -18.23 3.19
CA VAL A 29 17.46 -16.81 3.18
C VAL A 29 17.77 -16.33 4.59
N LEU A 30 16.85 -16.55 5.55
CA LEU A 30 17.06 -16.14 6.94
C LEU A 30 17.90 -17.14 7.74
N ARG A 31 18.04 -18.37 7.23
CA ARG A 31 18.82 -19.48 7.83
C ARG A 31 18.43 -19.77 9.27
N LYS A 32 17.15 -19.64 9.56
CA LYS A 32 16.56 -19.91 10.88
C LYS A 32 16.51 -21.41 11.15
N GLN A 33 16.70 -21.78 12.42
CA GLN A 33 16.75 -23.16 12.92
C GLN A 33 15.68 -23.38 14.01
N ILE A 34 15.52 -24.63 14.41
CA ILE A 34 14.68 -25.00 15.57
C ILE A 34 15.21 -24.24 16.80
N GLY A 35 14.28 -23.64 17.56
CA GLY A 35 14.59 -22.79 18.70
C GLY A 35 14.63 -21.28 18.36
N ASP A 36 14.79 -20.91 17.09
CA ASP A 36 14.78 -19.52 16.68
C ASP A 36 13.37 -18.90 16.74
N GLU A 37 13.32 -17.60 17.05
CA GLU A 37 12.08 -16.84 17.07
C GLU A 37 11.77 -16.18 15.71
N ILE A 38 10.48 -16.12 15.38
CA ILE A 38 9.94 -15.41 14.22
C ILE A 38 8.63 -14.68 14.58
N ASN A 39 8.38 -13.58 13.88
CA ASN A 39 7.12 -12.84 14.01
C ASN A 39 6.13 -13.29 12.95
N ILE A 40 4.91 -13.62 13.37
CA ILE A 40 3.82 -14.08 12.50
C ILE A 40 2.59 -13.19 12.72
N CYS A 41 1.95 -12.80 11.62
CA CYS A 41 0.71 -12.01 11.63
C CYS A 41 -0.41 -12.80 10.95
N ASN A 42 -1.55 -12.90 11.61
CA ASN A 42 -2.78 -13.41 11.01
C ASN A 42 -3.44 -12.33 10.17
N ILE A 43 -3.49 -12.49 8.85
CA ILE A 43 -4.04 -11.50 7.92
C ILE A 43 -5.53 -11.21 8.11
N SER A 44 -6.28 -12.16 8.67
CA SER A 44 -7.73 -12.03 8.87
C SER A 44 -8.08 -11.17 10.08
N THR A 45 -7.26 -11.23 11.14
CA THR A 45 -7.52 -10.57 12.42
C THR A 45 -6.51 -9.47 12.74
N SER A 46 -5.42 -9.34 11.96
CA SER A 46 -4.26 -8.49 12.24
C SER A 46 -3.59 -8.79 13.59
N GLU A 47 -3.82 -9.99 14.13
CA GLU A 47 -3.17 -10.43 15.37
C GLU A 47 -1.73 -10.84 15.10
N ASN A 48 -0.85 -10.35 15.95
CA ASN A 48 0.58 -10.62 15.87
C ASN A 48 1.03 -11.59 16.95
N PHE A 49 1.92 -12.50 16.58
CA PHE A 49 2.46 -13.51 17.47
C PHE A 49 3.98 -13.54 17.39
N LEU A 50 4.64 -13.62 18.53
CA LEU A 50 6.00 -14.10 18.64
C LEU A 50 5.95 -15.61 18.76
N CYS A 51 6.62 -16.30 17.84
CA CYS A 51 6.60 -17.76 17.77
C CYS A 51 8.02 -18.32 17.77
N GLN A 52 8.21 -19.50 18.33
CA GLN A 52 9.46 -20.25 18.27
C GLN A 52 9.33 -21.44 17.30
N ILE A 53 10.33 -21.63 16.44
CA ILE A 53 10.37 -22.76 15.52
C ILE A 53 10.60 -24.05 16.32
N GLU A 54 9.65 -24.97 16.24
CA GLU A 54 9.73 -26.29 16.92
C GLU A 54 10.08 -27.43 15.95
N GLU A 55 9.62 -27.31 14.70
CA GLU A 55 9.84 -28.32 13.69
C GLU A 55 10.05 -27.66 12.32
N THR A 56 11.00 -28.19 11.54
CA THR A 56 11.27 -27.71 10.19
C THR A 56 11.59 -28.86 9.26
N ASN A 57 11.01 -28.85 8.06
CA ASN A 57 11.36 -29.71 6.96
C ASN A 57 11.19 -28.98 5.61
N LYS A 58 11.25 -29.71 4.49
CA LYS A 58 11.13 -29.07 3.14
C LYS A 58 9.72 -28.59 2.80
N GLU A 59 8.69 -29.07 3.49
CA GLU A 59 7.27 -28.83 3.17
C GLU A 59 6.63 -27.80 4.11
N PHE A 60 7.02 -27.83 5.39
CA PHE A 60 6.45 -26.92 6.38
C PHE A 60 7.45 -26.54 7.49
N ILE A 61 7.12 -25.46 8.19
CA ILE A 61 7.73 -25.04 9.47
C ILE A 61 6.60 -24.92 10.49
N ARG A 62 6.72 -25.63 11.61
CA ARG A 62 5.78 -25.54 12.73
C ARG A 62 6.41 -24.76 13.87
N CYS A 63 5.63 -23.80 14.39
CA CYS A 63 6.06 -22.90 15.44
C CYS A 63 5.09 -22.95 16.60
N GLY A 64 5.59 -22.96 17.84
CA GLY A 64 4.81 -22.73 19.04
C GLY A 64 4.63 -21.23 19.29
N ILE A 65 3.44 -20.80 19.69
CA ILE A 65 3.15 -19.41 20.07
C ILE A 65 3.75 -19.14 21.44
N ILE A 66 4.73 -18.21 21.53
CA ILE A 66 5.28 -17.77 22.83
C ILE A 66 4.36 -16.75 23.46
N LYS A 67 3.95 -15.75 22.68
CA LYS A 67 3.04 -14.68 23.15
C LYS A 67 2.39 -13.92 22.00
N LYS A 68 1.24 -13.32 22.28
CA LYS A 68 0.61 -12.33 21.41
C LYS A 68 1.33 -10.98 21.55
N LEU A 69 1.57 -10.33 20.44
CA LEU A 69 2.18 -9.00 20.39
C LEU A 69 1.12 -7.93 20.14
N LEU A 70 1.35 -6.74 20.64
CA LEU A 70 0.54 -5.57 20.31
C LEU A 70 0.82 -5.17 18.86
N SER A 71 -0.24 -4.77 18.15
CA SER A 71 -0.13 -4.21 16.80
C SER A 71 0.11 -2.70 16.92
N GLU A 72 1.30 -2.25 16.54
CA GLU A 72 1.68 -0.83 16.56
C GLU A 72 2.18 -0.34 15.20
N ALA A 73 2.22 -1.22 14.20
CA ALA A 73 2.81 -0.92 12.89
C ALA A 73 1.83 -0.27 11.90
N GLU A 74 0.52 -0.31 12.18
CA GLU A 74 -0.46 0.24 11.24
C GLU A 74 -0.90 1.64 11.65
N PRO A 75 -0.80 2.60 10.70
CA PRO A 75 -1.28 3.96 10.93
C PRO A 75 -2.80 3.99 11.06
N LYS A 76 -3.32 4.91 11.86
CA LYS A 76 -4.77 5.17 11.96
C LYS A 76 -5.30 5.79 10.66
N THR A 77 -4.50 6.62 10.00
CA THR A 77 -4.81 7.25 8.72
C THR A 77 -4.71 6.25 7.57
N GLN A 78 -5.78 6.08 6.82
CA GLN A 78 -5.85 5.15 5.69
C GLN A 78 -5.61 5.88 4.37
N ILE A 79 -4.45 5.68 3.75
CA ILE A 79 -4.12 6.28 2.47
C ILE A 79 -4.42 5.31 1.33
N THR A 80 -5.18 5.79 0.34
CA THR A 80 -5.37 5.14 -0.95
C THR A 80 -4.68 5.94 -2.05
N ILE A 81 -3.83 5.29 -2.83
CA ILE A 81 -3.15 5.91 -3.97
C ILE A 81 -3.89 5.56 -5.26
N PHE A 82 -4.50 6.56 -5.89
CA PHE A 82 -5.05 6.51 -7.24
C PHE A 82 -3.95 6.92 -8.21
N GLN A 83 -3.31 5.94 -8.81
CA GLN A 83 -2.14 6.16 -9.67
C GLN A 83 -2.53 6.08 -11.15
N GLY A 84 -2.43 7.20 -11.87
CA GLY A 84 -2.45 7.19 -13.34
C GLY A 84 -1.39 6.23 -13.86
N LEU A 85 -1.80 5.30 -14.73
CA LEU A 85 -0.98 4.16 -15.13
C LEU A 85 0.35 4.61 -15.76
N PRO A 86 1.50 4.40 -15.06
CA PRO A 86 2.79 4.85 -15.53
C PRO A 86 3.46 3.83 -16.45
N LYS A 87 4.52 4.24 -17.13
CA LYS A 87 5.35 3.36 -17.96
C LYS A 87 6.28 2.48 -17.14
N ALA A 88 6.73 1.40 -17.77
CA ALA A 88 7.74 0.48 -17.25
C ALA A 88 7.44 -0.03 -15.82
N GLU A 89 8.45 -0.13 -14.98
CA GLU A 89 8.38 -0.68 -13.63
C GLU A 89 8.08 0.38 -12.54
N LYS A 90 7.71 1.61 -12.94
CA LYS A 90 7.45 2.69 -11.98
C LYS A 90 6.30 2.37 -11.04
N MET A 91 5.27 1.68 -11.51
CA MET A 91 4.17 1.24 -10.65
C MET A 91 4.66 0.32 -9.52
N GLU A 92 5.64 -0.54 -9.82
CA GLU A 92 6.24 -1.46 -8.84
C GLU A 92 7.00 -0.69 -7.75
N LEU A 93 7.77 0.32 -8.14
CA LEU A 93 8.47 1.21 -7.19
C LEU A 93 7.48 1.97 -6.30
N ILE A 94 6.40 2.52 -6.88
CA ILE A 94 5.35 3.23 -6.14
C ILE A 94 4.72 2.30 -5.10
N ILE A 95 4.30 1.11 -5.52
CA ILE A 95 3.66 0.13 -4.63
C ILE A 95 4.62 -0.27 -3.52
N GLN A 96 5.85 -0.65 -3.86
CA GLN A 96 6.85 -1.03 -2.88
C GLN A 96 7.06 0.07 -1.83
N LYS A 97 7.43 1.25 -2.27
CA LYS A 97 7.83 2.33 -1.35
C LYS A 97 6.65 2.94 -0.59
N CYS A 98 5.50 3.10 -1.23
CA CYS A 98 4.33 3.59 -0.52
C CYS A 98 3.76 2.55 0.46
N THR A 99 3.95 1.25 0.21
CA THR A 99 3.68 0.20 1.21
C THR A 99 4.57 0.38 2.44
N GLU A 100 5.88 0.53 2.26
CA GLU A 100 6.83 0.81 3.35
C GLU A 100 6.46 2.06 4.15
N LEU A 101 5.88 3.08 3.48
CA LEU A 101 5.45 4.35 4.07
C LEU A 101 4.03 4.33 4.68
N GLY A 102 3.32 3.20 4.65
CA GLY A 102 2.01 3.06 5.32
C GLY A 102 0.78 3.17 4.42
N ALA A 103 0.90 3.31 3.09
CA ALA A 103 -0.26 3.27 2.21
C ALA A 103 -1.04 1.95 2.36
N LYS A 104 -2.37 2.02 2.28
CA LYS A 104 -3.27 0.89 2.54
C LYS A 104 -3.84 0.28 1.25
N HIS A 105 -4.07 1.09 0.22
CA HIS A 105 -4.63 0.63 -1.05
C HIS A 105 -3.97 1.33 -2.23
N PHE A 106 -3.88 0.60 -3.35
CA PHE A 106 -3.42 1.10 -4.63
C PHE A 106 -4.49 0.83 -5.68
N ILE A 107 -4.91 1.86 -6.39
CA ILE A 107 -5.91 1.75 -7.45
C ILE A 107 -5.30 2.34 -8.72
N PRO A 108 -4.90 1.51 -9.70
CA PRO A 108 -4.44 1.99 -11.00
C PRO A 108 -5.59 2.68 -11.73
N VAL A 109 -5.29 3.79 -12.39
CA VAL A 109 -6.29 4.57 -13.13
C VAL A 109 -5.87 4.73 -14.58
N GLN A 110 -6.76 4.38 -15.52
CA GLN A 110 -6.58 4.70 -16.92
C GLN A 110 -6.96 6.16 -17.15
N MET A 111 -5.97 7.00 -17.41
CA MET A 111 -6.13 8.42 -17.71
C MET A 111 -5.86 8.69 -19.19
N GLU A 112 -6.32 9.83 -19.71
CA GLU A 112 -6.18 10.22 -21.13
C GLU A 112 -4.72 10.20 -21.58
N ARG A 113 -3.81 10.73 -20.75
CA ARG A 113 -2.39 10.80 -21.07
C ARG A 113 -1.58 9.58 -20.64
N SER A 114 -2.25 8.51 -20.21
CA SER A 114 -1.59 7.22 -19.95
C SER A 114 -1.22 6.57 -21.30
N ILE A 115 0.08 6.39 -21.53
CA ILE A 115 0.57 5.73 -22.75
C ILE A 115 0.32 4.22 -22.70
N VAL A 116 0.44 3.64 -21.52
CA VAL A 116 0.20 2.21 -21.30
C VAL A 116 -1.31 1.94 -21.31
N LYS A 117 -1.72 1.01 -22.17
CA LYS A 117 -3.08 0.46 -22.19
C LYS A 117 -2.99 -1.04 -21.92
N LEU A 118 -3.81 -1.52 -21.02
CA LEU A 118 -3.82 -2.94 -20.62
C LEU A 118 -5.09 -3.60 -21.17
N ASP A 119 -4.93 -4.74 -21.82
CA ASP A 119 -6.03 -5.66 -22.04
C ASP A 119 -6.28 -6.50 -20.77
N SER A 120 -7.43 -7.16 -20.68
CA SER A 120 -7.83 -7.90 -19.47
C SER A 120 -6.83 -8.97 -19.05
N LYS A 121 -6.11 -9.59 -19.99
CA LYS A 121 -5.13 -10.64 -19.69
C LYS A 121 -3.84 -10.06 -19.12
N SER A 122 -3.36 -8.97 -19.68
CA SER A 122 -2.16 -8.28 -19.18
C SER A 122 -2.44 -7.54 -17.88
N GLU A 123 -3.66 -7.02 -17.69
CA GLU A 123 -4.11 -6.44 -16.43
C GLU A 123 -4.02 -7.44 -15.27
N ASN A 124 -4.67 -8.61 -15.40
CA ASN A 124 -4.66 -9.63 -14.35
C ASN A 124 -3.25 -10.03 -13.94
N LYS A 125 -2.36 -10.28 -14.91
CA LYS A 125 -0.95 -10.62 -14.62
C LYS A 125 -0.21 -9.51 -13.89
N LYS A 126 -0.45 -8.24 -14.25
CA LYS A 126 0.17 -7.09 -13.58
C LYS A 126 -0.38 -6.92 -12.16
N ILE A 127 -1.68 -7.03 -11.96
CA ILE A 127 -2.31 -6.92 -10.63
C ILE A 127 -1.78 -8.02 -9.71
N GLU A 128 -1.67 -9.25 -10.18
CA GLU A 128 -1.08 -10.37 -9.42
C GLU A 128 0.37 -10.06 -9.01
N ARG A 129 1.20 -9.62 -9.97
CA ARG A 129 2.60 -9.23 -9.70
C ARG A 129 2.67 -8.07 -8.71
N TRP A 130 1.84 -7.04 -8.85
CA TRP A 130 1.81 -5.88 -7.99
C TRP A 130 1.36 -6.22 -6.56
N ASN A 131 0.38 -7.11 -6.39
CA ASN A 131 0.00 -7.60 -5.07
C ASN A 131 1.14 -8.38 -4.40
N LYS A 132 1.92 -9.16 -5.17
CA LYS A 132 3.12 -9.85 -4.66
C LYS A 132 4.20 -8.87 -4.17
N ILE A 133 4.37 -7.75 -4.88
CA ILE A 133 5.30 -6.67 -4.46
C ILE A 133 4.81 -6.02 -3.17
N ALA A 134 3.52 -5.70 -3.06
CA ALA A 134 2.93 -5.15 -1.85
C ALA A 134 3.11 -6.10 -0.65
N GLU A 135 2.87 -7.40 -0.83
CA GLU A 135 3.08 -8.43 0.18
C GLU A 135 4.55 -8.48 0.63
N THR A 136 5.49 -8.51 -0.32
CA THR A 136 6.92 -8.55 -0.01
C THR A 136 7.37 -7.30 0.75
N ALA A 137 6.90 -6.13 0.34
CA ALA A 137 7.19 -4.87 1.01
C ALA A 137 6.59 -4.83 2.43
N ALA A 138 5.35 -5.32 2.62
CA ALA A 138 4.71 -5.40 3.93
C ALA A 138 5.47 -6.34 4.88
N LYS A 139 5.90 -7.51 4.41
CA LYS A 139 6.73 -8.45 5.18
C LYS A 139 8.04 -7.80 5.63
N GLN A 140 8.73 -7.12 4.72
CA GLN A 140 10.03 -6.51 4.97
C GLN A 140 9.92 -5.30 5.92
N SER A 141 8.89 -4.46 5.77
CA SER A 141 8.69 -3.27 6.61
C SER A 141 8.00 -3.57 7.95
N GLY A 142 7.65 -4.84 8.21
CA GLY A 142 7.06 -5.26 9.50
C GLY A 142 5.62 -4.83 9.69
N ARG A 143 4.89 -4.54 8.62
CA ARG A 143 3.47 -4.16 8.67
C ARG A 143 2.59 -5.31 9.19
N ASP A 144 1.42 -4.97 9.69
CA ASP A 144 0.39 -5.92 10.16
C ASP A 144 -0.73 -6.11 9.13
N PHE A 145 -0.61 -5.42 8.01
CA PHE A 145 -1.56 -5.42 6.92
C PHE A 145 -0.83 -5.50 5.57
N ILE A 146 -1.33 -6.33 4.66
CA ILE A 146 -0.84 -6.40 3.27
C ILE A 146 -1.69 -5.45 2.42
N PRO A 147 -1.13 -4.33 1.90
CA PRO A 147 -1.86 -3.44 1.02
C PRO A 147 -2.35 -4.15 -0.23
N LYS A 148 -3.56 -3.81 -0.67
CA LYS A 148 -4.16 -4.41 -1.85
C LYS A 148 -3.99 -3.50 -3.05
N VAL A 149 -3.61 -4.10 -4.18
CA VAL A 149 -3.66 -3.47 -5.49
C VAL A 149 -4.94 -3.93 -6.18
N GLU A 150 -5.85 -2.98 -6.39
CA GLU A 150 -7.15 -3.21 -7.02
C GLU A 150 -7.05 -3.26 -8.55
N ASN A 151 -8.13 -3.66 -9.20
CA ASN A 151 -8.22 -3.65 -10.65
C ASN A 151 -8.15 -2.23 -11.22
N LEU A 152 -7.72 -2.11 -12.47
CA LEU A 152 -7.67 -0.86 -13.22
C LEU A 152 -9.07 -0.24 -13.32
N ILE A 153 -9.16 1.04 -13.02
CA ILE A 153 -10.40 1.81 -13.18
C ILE A 153 -10.24 2.93 -14.20
N ASN A 154 -11.35 3.41 -14.74
CA ASN A 154 -11.40 4.62 -15.56
C ASN A 154 -11.71 5.86 -14.70
N LEU A 155 -11.60 7.05 -15.31
CA LEU A 155 -11.87 8.32 -14.65
C LEU A 155 -13.28 8.40 -14.03
N GLN A 156 -14.30 7.89 -14.72
CA GLN A 156 -15.70 7.93 -14.22
C GLN A 156 -15.86 7.15 -12.91
N LYS A 157 -15.26 5.95 -12.84
CA LYS A 157 -15.25 5.17 -11.60
C LYS A 157 -14.47 5.88 -10.49
N LEU A 158 -13.34 6.55 -10.82
CA LEU A 158 -12.58 7.34 -9.87
C LEU A 158 -13.44 8.48 -9.30
N CYS A 159 -14.13 9.26 -10.13
CA CYS A 159 -15.02 10.33 -9.68
C CYS A 159 -16.09 9.81 -8.69
N ASN A 160 -16.68 8.65 -8.98
CA ASN A 160 -17.69 8.05 -8.10
C ASN A 160 -17.11 7.54 -6.76
N LEU A 161 -15.81 7.26 -6.70
CA LEU A 161 -15.15 6.83 -5.47
C LEU A 161 -14.77 7.99 -4.55
N ILE A 162 -14.57 9.19 -5.08
CA ILE A 162 -14.10 10.36 -4.30
C ILE A 162 -14.95 10.60 -3.05
N GLN A 163 -16.26 10.45 -3.15
CA GLN A 163 -17.20 10.66 -2.03
C GLN A 163 -17.06 9.66 -0.87
N LYS A 164 -16.29 8.58 -1.05
CA LYS A 164 -16.04 7.57 0.00
C LYS A 164 -14.86 7.92 0.91
N TYR A 165 -14.17 9.02 0.62
CA TYR A 165 -13.01 9.50 1.35
C TYR A 165 -13.34 10.78 2.12
N ASP A 166 -12.69 10.98 3.26
CA ASP A 166 -12.81 12.22 4.02
C ASP A 166 -12.19 13.39 3.27
N ILE A 167 -11.14 13.10 2.49
CA ILE A 167 -10.50 14.05 1.58
C ILE A 167 -9.79 13.31 0.45
N VAL A 168 -9.86 13.89 -0.75
CA VAL A 168 -9.09 13.43 -1.91
C VAL A 168 -8.21 14.56 -2.41
N LEU A 169 -6.92 14.30 -2.49
CA LEU A 169 -5.87 15.25 -2.87
C LEU A 169 -5.38 14.94 -4.27
N LEU A 170 -5.45 15.92 -5.15
CA LEU A 170 -4.99 15.82 -6.54
C LEU A 170 -3.67 16.60 -6.66
N ALA A 171 -2.54 15.88 -6.80
CA ALA A 171 -1.26 16.53 -7.09
C ALA A 171 -1.27 17.08 -8.52
N TYR A 172 -1.24 18.40 -8.63
CA TYR A 172 -1.39 19.07 -9.92
C TYR A 172 -0.33 20.14 -10.13
N GLU A 173 0.40 20.06 -11.24
CA GLU A 173 1.56 20.90 -11.53
C GLU A 173 1.20 22.38 -11.73
N ASN A 174 -0.03 22.70 -12.14
CA ASN A 174 -0.51 24.07 -12.33
C ASN A 174 -1.23 24.64 -11.10
N GLU A 175 -1.25 23.94 -9.97
CA GLU A 175 -1.73 24.49 -8.70
C GLU A 175 -0.59 25.25 -8.02
N GLU A 176 -0.79 26.53 -7.73
CA GLU A 176 0.24 27.40 -7.15
C GLU A 176 -0.04 27.83 -5.71
N ASN A 177 -1.31 27.80 -5.29
CA ASN A 177 -1.78 28.43 -4.06
C ASN A 177 -2.05 27.45 -2.93
N THR A 178 -2.62 26.30 -3.26
CA THR A 178 -3.08 25.34 -2.27
C THR A 178 -1.97 24.33 -1.92
N THR A 179 -1.33 24.51 -0.77
CA THR A 179 -0.27 23.58 -0.32
C THR A 179 -0.84 22.37 0.40
N LEU A 180 -0.15 21.22 0.31
CA LEU A 180 -0.48 20.02 1.08
C LEU A 180 -0.56 20.35 2.59
N LYS A 181 0.38 21.10 3.12
CA LYS A 181 0.41 21.51 4.54
C LYS A 181 -0.84 22.30 4.96
N ALA A 182 -1.33 23.22 4.11
CA ALA A 182 -2.53 23.99 4.41
C ALA A 182 -3.77 23.08 4.55
N ILE A 183 -3.91 22.11 3.65
CA ILE A 183 -5.03 21.16 3.69
C ILE A 183 -4.92 20.24 4.92
N LEU A 184 -3.75 19.66 5.20
CA LEU A 184 -3.59 18.75 6.34
C LEU A 184 -3.93 19.40 7.68
N LYS A 185 -3.67 20.70 7.84
CA LYS A 185 -4.09 21.45 9.03
C LYS A 185 -5.61 21.43 9.25
N THR A 186 -6.42 21.36 8.19
CA THR A 186 -7.90 21.34 8.31
C THR A 186 -8.46 20.04 8.81
N VAL A 187 -7.66 18.96 8.76
CA VAL A 187 -8.08 17.60 9.13
C VAL A 187 -7.29 17.00 10.29
N LYS A 188 -6.26 17.69 10.79
CA LYS A 188 -5.32 17.18 11.80
C LYS A 188 -5.98 16.64 13.08
N ASN A 189 -7.16 17.11 13.44
CA ASN A 189 -7.86 16.70 14.65
C ASN A 189 -8.88 15.57 14.42
N LYS A 190 -8.91 14.99 13.22
CA LYS A 190 -9.80 13.87 12.89
C LYS A 190 -9.04 12.55 13.02
N GLU A 191 -9.67 11.57 13.64
CA GLU A 191 -9.13 10.21 13.74
C GLU A 191 -9.62 9.32 12.60
N ASN A 192 -8.85 8.28 12.30
CA ASN A 192 -9.19 7.24 11.30
C ASN A 192 -9.53 7.79 9.91
N LEU A 193 -8.82 8.84 9.49
CA LEU A 193 -9.03 9.48 8.20
C LEU A 193 -8.83 8.53 7.02
N LYS A 194 -9.73 8.64 6.04
CA LYS A 194 -9.59 8.01 4.73
C LYS A 194 -9.16 9.06 3.71
N ILE A 195 -7.92 9.03 3.28
CA ILE A 195 -7.32 10.00 2.36
C ILE A 195 -7.07 9.34 1.01
N GLY A 196 -7.63 9.91 -0.05
CA GLY A 196 -7.27 9.57 -1.43
C GLY A 196 -6.18 10.49 -1.96
N ILE A 197 -5.19 9.94 -2.67
CA ILE A 197 -4.15 10.69 -3.38
C ILE A 197 -4.27 10.36 -4.85
N ILE A 198 -4.56 11.34 -5.69
CA ILE A 198 -4.60 11.18 -7.16
C ILE A 198 -3.30 11.71 -7.75
N ILE A 199 -2.65 10.86 -8.56
CA ILE A 199 -1.37 11.14 -9.20
C ILE A 199 -1.49 10.84 -10.69
N GLY A 200 -1.10 11.78 -11.53
CA GLY A 200 -1.07 11.59 -12.98
C GLY A 200 0.02 10.65 -13.47
N PRO A 201 -0.09 10.12 -14.69
CA PRO A 201 1.02 9.47 -15.40
C PRO A 201 2.12 10.49 -15.75
N GLU A 202 3.19 10.04 -16.45
CA GLU A 202 4.30 10.93 -16.85
C GLU A 202 3.88 12.13 -17.71
N GLY A 203 2.79 12.00 -18.46
CA GLY A 203 2.23 13.09 -19.28
C GLY A 203 1.38 14.09 -18.49
N GLY A 204 1.32 13.95 -17.16
CA GLY A 204 0.42 14.74 -16.31
C GLY A 204 -1.05 14.34 -16.49
N ILE A 205 -1.95 15.14 -15.94
CA ILE A 205 -3.41 14.91 -16.01
C ILE A 205 -3.98 15.91 -17.03
N ASP A 206 -4.87 15.45 -17.89
CA ASP A 206 -5.53 16.34 -18.84
C ASP A 206 -6.43 17.35 -18.11
N ARG A 207 -6.48 18.57 -18.62
CA ARG A 207 -7.25 19.65 -17.98
C ARG A 207 -8.72 19.30 -17.77
N LYS A 208 -9.36 18.65 -18.74
CA LYS A 208 -10.76 18.21 -18.62
C LYS A 208 -10.94 17.12 -17.56
N GLU A 209 -9.93 16.28 -17.37
CA GLU A 209 -9.93 15.28 -16.29
C GLU A 209 -9.79 15.95 -14.91
N VAL A 210 -8.90 16.95 -14.80
CA VAL A 210 -8.76 17.75 -13.56
C VAL A 210 -10.08 18.43 -13.21
N GLU A 211 -10.74 19.10 -14.17
CA GLU A 211 -12.03 19.75 -13.96
C GLU A 211 -13.09 18.77 -13.42
N LYS A 212 -13.22 17.59 -14.00
CA LYS A 212 -14.15 16.54 -13.54
C LYS A 212 -13.82 16.01 -12.14
N LEU A 213 -12.53 15.84 -11.83
CA LEU A 213 -12.09 15.38 -10.50
C LEU A 213 -12.39 16.42 -9.42
N VAL A 214 -12.18 17.71 -9.73
CA VAL A 214 -12.50 18.82 -8.82
C VAL A 214 -14.01 18.93 -8.63
N GLU A 215 -14.82 18.85 -9.69
CA GLU A 215 -16.28 18.80 -9.61
C GLU A 215 -16.78 17.62 -8.75
N ALA A 216 -16.09 16.47 -8.81
CA ALA A 216 -16.39 15.33 -7.96
C ALA A 216 -15.94 15.49 -6.49
N GLY A 217 -15.18 16.56 -6.16
CA GLY A 217 -14.77 16.90 -4.80
C GLY A 217 -13.29 16.71 -4.48
N ALA A 218 -12.45 16.40 -5.45
CA ALA A 218 -11.00 16.37 -5.25
C ALA A 218 -10.46 17.79 -5.07
N LYS A 219 -9.44 17.94 -4.21
CA LYS A 219 -8.75 19.22 -3.97
C LYS A 219 -7.39 19.19 -4.64
N THR A 220 -7.15 20.12 -5.57
CA THR A 220 -5.83 20.34 -6.15
C THR A 220 -4.85 20.79 -5.10
N ILE A 221 -3.63 20.27 -5.15
CA ILE A 221 -2.55 20.71 -4.27
C ILE A 221 -1.23 20.83 -5.03
N THR A 222 -0.41 21.78 -4.59
CA THR A 222 0.97 21.93 -5.04
C THR A 222 1.94 21.25 -4.05
N LEU A 223 3.00 20.67 -4.60
CA LEU A 223 4.14 20.12 -3.84
C LEU A 223 5.38 21.03 -3.95
N GLY A 224 5.17 22.29 -4.35
CA GLY A 224 6.21 23.30 -4.51
C GLY A 224 6.60 23.55 -5.95
N LYS A 225 7.61 24.41 -6.16
CA LYS A 225 7.97 24.93 -7.49
C LYS A 225 8.67 23.92 -8.43
N ARG A 226 9.09 22.78 -7.92
CA ARG A 226 9.76 21.76 -8.71
C ARG A 226 8.75 20.72 -9.19
N ILE A 227 8.81 20.36 -10.46
CA ILE A 227 8.02 19.27 -11.00
C ILE A 227 8.63 17.95 -10.52
N LEU A 228 7.83 17.17 -9.80
CA LEU A 228 8.21 15.84 -9.35
C LEU A 228 7.82 14.80 -10.40
N ARG A 229 8.62 13.74 -10.52
CA ARG A 229 8.24 12.58 -11.34
C ARG A 229 7.07 11.85 -10.68
N THR A 230 6.24 11.18 -11.49
CA THR A 230 5.04 10.46 -11.05
C THR A 230 5.34 9.49 -9.89
N GLU A 231 6.45 8.76 -9.99
CA GLU A 231 6.90 7.84 -8.93
C GLU A 231 7.30 8.56 -7.63
N THR A 232 7.79 9.79 -7.71
CA THR A 232 8.22 10.57 -6.54
C THR A 232 7.04 11.15 -5.77
N VAL A 233 5.97 11.55 -6.47
CA VAL A 233 4.79 12.20 -5.88
C VAL A 233 4.16 11.33 -4.79
N GLY A 234 3.92 10.05 -5.09
CA GLY A 234 3.30 9.12 -4.15
C GLY A 234 4.09 8.96 -2.85
N LEU A 235 5.41 8.83 -2.97
CA LEU A 235 6.32 8.70 -1.83
C LEU A 235 6.29 9.96 -0.95
N VAL A 236 6.44 11.12 -1.58
CA VAL A 236 6.48 12.41 -0.88
C VAL A 236 5.16 12.68 -0.15
N MET A 237 4.03 12.50 -0.83
CA MET A 237 2.72 12.76 -0.22
C MET A 237 2.43 11.79 0.91
N THR A 238 2.67 10.48 0.71
CA THR A 238 2.45 9.48 1.77
C THR A 238 3.31 9.79 2.99
N SER A 239 4.60 10.09 2.81
CA SER A 239 5.51 10.42 3.90
C SER A 239 5.07 11.66 4.68
N ILE A 240 4.72 12.75 3.99
CA ILE A 240 4.29 13.99 4.64
C ILE A 240 2.96 13.79 5.39
N ILE A 241 1.99 13.08 4.79
CA ILE A 241 0.69 12.84 5.42
C ILE A 241 0.87 12.01 6.69
N MET A 242 1.65 10.94 6.63
CA MET A 242 1.95 10.12 7.82
C MET A 242 2.66 10.93 8.90
N TYR A 243 3.67 11.71 8.56
CA TYR A 243 4.41 12.54 9.51
C TYR A 243 3.55 13.63 10.20
N GLU A 244 2.56 14.20 9.49
CA GLU A 244 1.73 15.29 10.03
C GLU A 244 0.50 14.78 10.82
N LEU A 245 0.04 13.53 10.56
CA LEU A 245 -1.23 13.02 11.09
C LEU A 245 -1.08 11.83 12.06
N GLU A 246 0.09 11.17 12.13
CA GLU A 246 0.43 10.11 13.07
C GLU A 246 1.41 10.58 14.12
#